data_81e16cf5bd6af23a8b2a263cf7d48c7f
#
_entry.id   81e16cf5bd6af23a8b2a263cf7d48c7f
#
_cell.length_a   1.000
_cell.length_b   1.000
_cell.length_c   1.000
_cell.angle_alpha   90.00
_cell.angle_beta   90.00
_cell.angle_gamma   90.00
#
_symmetry.space_group_name_H-M   'P 1'
#
loop_
_entity.id
_entity.type
_entity.pdbx_description
1 polymer ?
#
loop_
_entity_poly.entity_id
_entity_poly.type
_entity_poly.pdbx_seq_one_letter_code
_entity_poly.pdbx_strand_id
1 'polypeptide(L)'
;MIKKSLFILAGFSFPFYAGATSFASNVTGGTVTSNLSMTVKASCSATVGDVAFGDQAAGNIKKGSVADKIMSLAIACDTTMANYTLTFTAADGVKDLANGIINTKLNSTVGYQLKWGDSTVKPVDTAITVNGTAITPTNKPTAASFTIPIKVKPVALGEVVSPGAANTALNIKLTFN
;
A
#
# COMPACT_ATOMS: atom_id res chain seq x y z
N MET A 1 -8.65 4.44 -56.71
CA MET A 1 -7.22 4.53 -56.34
C MET A 1 -7.07 4.11 -54.90
N ILE A 2 -6.65 2.85 -54.68
CA ILE A 2 -6.53 2.25 -53.32
C ILE A 2 -5.05 2.21 -52.99
N LYS A 3 -4.61 3.03 -52.03
CA LYS A 3 -3.23 2.97 -51.52
C LYS A 3 -3.15 1.86 -50.45
N LYS A 4 -2.41 0.80 -50.76
CA LYS A 4 -2.03 -0.26 -49.82
C LYS A 4 -0.84 0.23 -49.00
N SER A 5 -1.02 0.41 -47.71
CA SER A 5 0.09 0.62 -46.76
C SER A 5 0.67 -0.72 -46.35
N LEU A 6 1.94 -0.93 -46.66
CA LEU A 6 2.72 -2.09 -46.30
C LEU A 6 3.30 -1.87 -44.89
N PHE A 7 2.81 -2.61 -43.87
CA PHE A 7 3.42 -2.66 -42.55
C PHE A 7 4.61 -3.62 -42.56
N ILE A 8 5.82 -3.07 -42.40
CA ILE A 8 7.03 -3.86 -42.20
C ILE A 8 7.12 -4.18 -40.72
N LEU A 9 6.89 -5.44 -40.36
CA LEU A 9 7.20 -5.97 -39.03
C LEU A 9 8.72 -6.18 -38.95
N ALA A 10 9.42 -5.33 -38.20
CA ALA A 10 10.81 -5.55 -37.87
C ALA A 10 10.88 -6.63 -36.75
N GLY A 11 11.19 -7.86 -37.15
CA GLY A 11 11.45 -8.96 -36.24
C GLY A 11 12.79 -8.73 -35.50
N PHE A 12 12.77 -8.51 -34.21
CA PHE A 12 13.95 -8.54 -33.38
C PHE A 12 14.37 -10.01 -33.18
N SER A 13 15.34 -10.45 -33.96
CA SER A 13 16.02 -11.73 -33.73
C SER A 13 17.05 -11.53 -32.60
N PHE A 14 16.77 -12.02 -31.40
CA PHE A 14 17.80 -12.18 -30.41
C PHE A 14 18.66 -13.39 -30.77
N PRO A 15 19.98 -13.25 -30.91
CA PRO A 15 20.84 -14.40 -31.07
C PRO A 15 20.92 -15.15 -29.75
N PHE A 16 20.26 -16.28 -29.64
CA PHE A 16 20.53 -17.27 -28.60
C PHE A 16 21.92 -17.84 -28.92
N TYR A 17 22.95 -17.34 -28.21
CA TYR A 17 24.23 -18.03 -28.16
C TYR A 17 24.07 -19.28 -27.28
N ALA A 18 23.60 -20.35 -27.86
CA ALA A 18 23.80 -21.68 -27.28
C ALA A 18 25.29 -22.01 -27.45
N GLY A 19 26.07 -21.75 -26.42
CA GLY A 19 27.44 -22.23 -26.34
C GLY A 19 27.42 -23.76 -26.28
N ALA A 20 27.46 -24.41 -27.44
CA ALA A 20 27.66 -25.83 -27.52
C ALA A 20 29.11 -26.14 -27.12
N THR A 21 29.33 -26.69 -25.93
CA THR A 21 30.59 -27.29 -25.55
C THR A 21 30.78 -28.57 -26.34
N SER A 22 31.70 -28.56 -27.30
CA SER A 22 32.07 -29.78 -28.02
C SER A 22 32.95 -30.65 -27.15
N PHE A 23 32.61 -31.94 -27.02
CA PHE A 23 33.48 -32.92 -26.37
C PHE A 23 34.61 -33.35 -27.34
N ALA A 24 35.86 -33.36 -26.84
CA ALA A 24 36.96 -33.97 -27.56
C ALA A 24 36.71 -35.50 -27.65
N SER A 25 36.92 -36.09 -28.81
CA SER A 25 36.52 -37.48 -29.17
C SER A 25 37.27 -38.61 -28.43
N ASN A 26 38.04 -38.34 -27.37
CA ASN A 26 38.83 -39.32 -26.63
C ASN A 26 38.67 -39.22 -25.09
N VAL A 27 37.56 -38.69 -24.60
CA VAL A 27 37.32 -38.62 -23.16
C VAL A 27 36.29 -39.69 -22.78
N THR A 28 36.73 -40.75 -22.12
CA THR A 28 35.89 -41.78 -21.51
C THR A 28 35.36 -41.23 -20.17
N GLY A 29 34.25 -40.58 -20.23
CA GLY A 29 33.57 -40.03 -19.06
C GLY A 29 34.03 -38.59 -18.74
N GLY A 30 33.13 -37.66 -18.78
CA GLY A 30 33.32 -36.26 -18.35
C GLY A 30 32.06 -35.75 -17.63
N THR A 31 32.30 -34.94 -16.58
CA THR A 31 31.18 -34.23 -15.92
C THR A 31 31.08 -32.85 -16.54
N VAL A 32 29.90 -32.51 -17.05
CA VAL A 32 29.58 -31.15 -17.53
C VAL A 32 28.63 -30.50 -16.51
N THR A 33 29.01 -29.33 -16.05
CA THR A 33 28.20 -28.56 -15.09
C THR A 33 27.54 -27.40 -15.83
N SER A 34 26.23 -27.31 -15.72
CA SER A 34 25.45 -26.16 -16.16
C SER A 34 24.95 -25.41 -14.94
N ASN A 35 25.19 -24.11 -14.85
CA ASN A 35 24.65 -23.25 -13.81
C ASN A 35 23.29 -22.74 -14.24
N LEU A 36 22.25 -23.08 -13.47
CA LEU A 36 20.90 -22.59 -13.62
C LEU A 36 20.67 -21.51 -12.56
N SER A 37 20.28 -20.33 -12.97
CA SER A 37 19.93 -19.24 -12.05
C SER A 37 18.56 -18.67 -12.41
N MET A 38 17.75 -18.43 -11.36
CA MET A 38 16.43 -17.81 -11.47
C MET A 38 16.23 -16.91 -10.24
N THR A 39 15.65 -15.75 -10.47
CA THR A 39 15.19 -14.89 -9.37
C THR A 39 13.67 -14.96 -9.32
N VAL A 40 13.13 -15.46 -8.22
CA VAL A 40 11.69 -15.46 -7.94
C VAL A 40 11.36 -14.21 -7.14
N LYS A 41 10.39 -13.42 -7.63
CA LYS A 41 9.86 -12.25 -6.93
C LYS A 41 8.43 -12.52 -6.53
N ALA A 42 8.07 -12.19 -5.28
CA ALA A 42 6.67 -12.20 -4.86
C ALA A 42 5.92 -11.02 -5.51
N SER A 43 4.69 -11.26 -5.92
CA SER A 43 3.78 -10.26 -6.46
C SER A 43 2.63 -10.04 -5.47
N CYS A 44 2.36 -8.78 -5.14
CA CYS A 44 1.27 -8.40 -4.25
C CYS A 44 0.44 -7.28 -4.85
N SER A 45 -0.86 -7.32 -4.60
CA SER A 45 -1.79 -6.21 -4.82
C SER A 45 -2.31 -5.69 -3.50
N ALA A 46 -2.60 -4.39 -3.45
CA ALA A 46 -3.24 -3.78 -2.29
C ALA A 46 -4.40 -2.91 -2.76
N THR A 47 -5.51 -2.99 -2.05
CA THR A 47 -6.71 -2.18 -2.28
C THR A 47 -7.19 -1.57 -0.97
N VAL A 48 -7.71 -0.35 -1.04
CA VAL A 48 -8.32 0.34 0.09
C VAL A 48 -9.62 0.97 -0.35
N GLY A 49 -10.66 0.83 0.47
CA GLY A 49 -11.95 1.44 0.21
C GLY A 49 -12.03 2.87 0.75
N ASP A 50 -12.91 3.68 0.14
CA ASP A 50 -13.22 5.02 0.63
C ASP A 50 -14.05 4.96 1.92
N VAL A 51 -13.86 5.99 2.78
CA VAL A 51 -14.65 6.17 4.00
C VAL A 51 -15.46 7.46 3.88
N ALA A 52 -16.78 7.33 3.80
CA ALA A 52 -17.69 8.45 3.76
C ALA A 52 -18.49 8.55 5.06
N PHE A 53 -18.44 9.71 5.72
CA PHE A 53 -19.21 9.98 6.94
C PHE A 53 -20.58 10.56 6.68
N GLY A 54 -20.86 10.99 5.44
CA GLY A 54 -22.09 11.73 5.11
C GLY A 54 -22.16 13.08 5.80
N ASP A 55 -23.35 13.64 5.86
CA ASP A 55 -23.58 14.92 6.54
C ASP A 55 -23.53 14.77 8.06
N GLN A 56 -22.69 15.55 8.70
CA GLN A 56 -22.50 15.54 10.14
C GLN A 56 -22.74 16.94 10.72
N ALA A 57 -23.54 17.02 11.78
CA ALA A 57 -23.70 18.26 12.49
C ALA A 57 -22.38 18.70 13.20
N ALA A 58 -22.01 19.96 13.06
CA ALA A 58 -20.81 20.53 13.67
C ALA A 58 -20.72 20.25 15.19
N GLY A 59 -21.87 20.31 15.86
CA GLY A 59 -21.95 20.00 17.30
C GLY A 59 -21.61 18.54 17.64
N ASN A 60 -21.91 17.60 16.76
CA ASN A 60 -21.57 16.18 16.96
C ASN A 60 -20.08 15.95 16.78
N ILE A 61 -19.47 16.62 15.79
CA ILE A 61 -18.00 16.56 15.58
C ILE A 61 -17.29 17.16 16.80
N LYS A 62 -17.75 18.35 17.27
CA LYS A 62 -17.17 19.03 18.44
C LYS A 62 -17.27 18.17 19.71
N LYS A 63 -18.39 17.49 19.94
CA LYS A 63 -18.58 16.59 21.07
C LYS A 63 -17.85 15.25 20.94
N GLY A 64 -17.25 14.96 19.75
CA GLY A 64 -16.63 13.67 19.47
C GLY A 64 -17.63 12.50 19.44
N SER A 65 -18.93 12.78 19.24
CA SER A 65 -20.00 11.78 19.24
C SER A 65 -20.22 11.08 17.90
N VAL A 66 -19.52 11.53 16.84
CA VAL A 66 -19.54 10.82 15.57
C VAL A 66 -18.77 9.51 15.71
N ALA A 67 -19.44 8.40 15.41
CA ALA A 67 -18.82 7.08 15.45
C ALA A 67 -17.65 6.97 14.46
N ASP A 68 -16.61 6.23 14.83
CA ASP A 68 -15.55 5.83 13.91
C ASP A 68 -16.06 4.86 12.85
N LYS A 69 -15.39 4.85 11.71
CA LYS A 69 -15.60 3.88 10.62
C LYS A 69 -14.31 3.13 10.34
N ILE A 70 -14.46 1.93 9.84
CA ILE A 70 -13.32 1.09 9.45
C ILE A 70 -13.01 1.32 7.98
N MET A 71 -11.77 1.70 7.70
CA MET A 71 -11.15 1.66 6.38
C MET A 71 -10.33 0.37 6.31
N SER A 72 -10.67 -0.51 5.39
CA SER A 72 -10.00 -1.81 5.23
C SER A 72 -8.94 -1.73 4.14
N LEU A 73 -7.69 -1.93 4.51
CA LEU A 73 -6.59 -2.14 3.57
C LEU A 73 -6.45 -3.64 3.31
N ALA A 74 -6.94 -4.10 2.17
CA ALA A 74 -6.84 -5.50 1.76
C ALA A 74 -5.56 -5.72 0.95
N ILE A 75 -4.81 -6.76 1.31
CA ILE A 75 -3.55 -7.15 0.68
C ILE A 75 -3.69 -8.58 0.21
N ALA A 76 -3.35 -8.83 -1.06
CA ALA A 76 -3.34 -10.17 -1.65
C ALA A 76 -2.02 -10.39 -2.39
N CYS A 77 -1.29 -11.43 -1.99
CA CYS A 77 -0.01 -11.82 -2.55
C CYS A 77 -0.10 -13.24 -3.16
N ASP A 78 0.81 -13.58 -4.04
CA ASP A 78 0.94 -14.94 -4.61
C ASP A 78 1.54 -15.94 -3.61
N THR A 79 2.28 -15.44 -2.61
CA THR A 79 2.86 -16.23 -1.52
C THR A 79 2.72 -15.52 -0.18
N THR A 80 2.85 -16.24 0.92
CA THR A 80 2.90 -15.63 2.26
C THR A 80 4.12 -14.73 2.39
N MET A 81 3.90 -13.46 2.72
CA MET A 81 4.96 -12.47 2.86
C MET A 81 5.59 -12.54 4.24
N ALA A 82 6.91 -12.70 4.28
CA ALA A 82 7.64 -12.76 5.54
C ALA A 82 7.76 -11.39 6.23
N ASN A 83 7.96 -10.33 5.43
CA ASN A 83 8.13 -8.98 5.94
C ASN A 83 7.51 -7.95 4.99
N TYR A 84 6.91 -6.91 5.55
CA TYR A 84 6.44 -5.75 4.82
C TYR A 84 6.50 -4.51 5.71
N THR A 85 6.46 -3.35 5.10
CA THR A 85 6.35 -2.07 5.80
C THR A 85 5.23 -1.24 5.20
N LEU A 86 4.60 -0.43 6.03
CA LEU A 86 3.55 0.51 5.67
C LEU A 86 4.05 1.94 5.87
N THR A 87 3.76 2.80 4.93
CA THR A 87 4.06 4.23 5.04
C THR A 87 2.79 5.01 4.75
N PHE A 88 2.46 5.96 5.61
CA PHE A 88 1.26 6.79 5.49
C PHE A 88 1.65 8.25 5.29
N THR A 89 0.99 8.91 4.32
CA THR A 89 1.11 10.35 4.10
C THR A 89 -0.26 10.96 3.80
N ALA A 90 -0.57 12.10 4.40
CA ALA A 90 -1.83 12.81 4.18
C ALA A 90 -1.63 13.93 3.16
N ALA A 91 -2.56 14.06 2.20
CA ALA A 91 -2.48 15.07 1.14
C ALA A 91 -2.55 16.51 1.68
N ASP A 92 -3.36 16.71 2.73
CA ASP A 92 -3.57 18.03 3.35
C ASP A 92 -2.72 18.23 4.62
N GLY A 93 -1.74 17.36 4.84
CA GLY A 93 -0.79 17.41 5.95
C GLY A 93 -1.32 16.83 7.27
N VAL A 94 -0.47 16.90 8.28
CA VAL A 94 -0.72 16.34 9.62
C VAL A 94 -0.94 17.47 10.61
N LYS A 95 -1.97 17.35 11.44
CA LYS A 95 -2.26 18.29 12.53
C LYS A 95 -1.58 17.88 13.84
N ASP A 96 -1.69 16.61 14.18
CA ASP A 96 -1.13 16.05 15.40
C ASP A 96 -0.60 14.64 15.13
N LEU A 97 0.70 14.53 15.02
CA LEU A 97 1.37 13.26 14.70
C LEU A 97 1.24 12.24 15.84
N ALA A 98 1.30 12.69 17.08
CA ALA A 98 1.24 11.81 18.25
C ALA A 98 -0.13 11.13 18.36
N ASN A 99 -1.19 11.83 18.00
CA ASN A 99 -2.56 11.32 18.03
C ASN A 99 -3.07 10.81 16.68
N GLY A 100 -2.23 10.82 15.63
CA GLY A 100 -2.59 10.35 14.28
C GLY A 100 -3.66 11.21 13.62
N ILE A 101 -3.67 12.53 13.86
CA ILE A 101 -4.67 13.44 13.34
C ILE A 101 -4.14 14.12 12.08
N ILE A 102 -4.87 13.96 10.97
CA ILE A 102 -4.60 14.58 9.68
C ILE A 102 -5.56 15.73 9.41
N ASN A 103 -5.08 16.71 8.64
CA ASN A 103 -5.89 17.83 8.19
C ASN A 103 -6.87 17.40 7.08
N THR A 104 -7.85 18.26 6.84
CA THR A 104 -8.75 18.19 5.67
C THR A 104 -8.64 19.48 4.87
N LYS A 105 -9.26 19.54 3.69
CA LYS A 105 -9.36 20.79 2.90
C LYS A 105 -10.10 21.90 3.63
N LEU A 106 -11.01 21.55 4.56
CA LEU A 106 -11.65 22.48 5.48
C LEU A 106 -10.73 22.92 6.61
N ASN A 107 -9.58 22.47 6.57
CA ASN A 107 -8.31 22.62 7.27
C ASN A 107 -8.39 23.16 8.70
N SER A 108 -8.43 24.05 9.27
CA SER A 108 -8.29 24.46 10.67
C SER A 108 -9.45 24.05 11.59
N THR A 109 -10.51 23.42 11.11
CA THR A 109 -11.70 23.16 11.91
C THR A 109 -12.05 21.69 12.08
N VAL A 110 -11.81 20.85 11.07
CA VAL A 110 -12.08 19.41 11.10
C VAL A 110 -10.88 18.64 10.58
N GLY A 111 -10.54 17.54 11.24
CA GLY A 111 -9.55 16.57 10.82
C GLY A 111 -10.07 15.16 10.95
N TYR A 112 -9.24 14.19 10.58
CA TYR A 112 -9.50 12.79 10.81
C TYR A 112 -8.43 12.19 11.72
N GLN A 113 -8.85 11.52 12.78
CA GLN A 113 -7.98 10.70 13.61
C GLN A 113 -7.91 9.30 13.03
N LEU A 114 -6.69 8.78 12.89
CA LEU A 114 -6.39 7.45 12.37
C LEU A 114 -5.78 6.59 13.47
N LYS A 115 -6.37 5.40 13.69
CA LYS A 115 -5.91 4.42 14.66
C LYS A 115 -5.93 3.01 14.07
N TRP A 116 -5.12 2.12 14.62
CA TRP A 116 -5.15 0.71 14.24
C TRP A 116 -6.44 0.06 14.73
N GLY A 117 -7.11 -0.67 13.83
CA GLY A 117 -8.39 -1.33 14.13
C GLY A 117 -8.21 -2.68 14.80
N ASP A 118 -7.04 -3.30 14.64
CA ASP A 118 -6.66 -4.56 15.29
C ASP A 118 -5.16 -4.56 15.65
N SER A 119 -4.65 -5.68 16.15
CA SER A 119 -3.25 -5.85 16.56
C SER A 119 -2.33 -6.40 15.47
N THR A 120 -2.77 -6.46 14.22
CA THR A 120 -1.98 -7.03 13.11
C THR A 120 -0.69 -6.24 12.88
N VAL A 121 -0.75 -4.91 12.91
CA VAL A 121 0.41 -4.05 12.68
C VAL A 121 0.96 -3.51 13.98
N LYS A 122 0.12 -2.91 14.81
CA LYS A 122 0.44 -2.34 16.13
C LYS A 122 -0.74 -2.61 17.07
N PRO A 123 -0.58 -2.38 18.39
CA PRO A 123 -1.70 -2.56 19.30
C PRO A 123 -2.95 -1.78 18.88
N VAL A 124 -4.11 -2.41 19.02
CA VAL A 124 -5.41 -1.80 18.69
C VAL A 124 -5.56 -0.44 19.37
N ASP A 125 -6.25 0.49 18.70
CA ASP A 125 -6.50 1.87 19.16
C ASP A 125 -5.26 2.75 19.33
N THR A 126 -4.06 2.28 18.99
CA THR A 126 -2.89 3.16 18.91
C THR A 126 -2.93 4.02 17.64
N ALA A 127 -2.42 5.25 17.76
CA ALA A 127 -2.40 6.22 16.68
C ALA A 127 -1.51 5.75 15.52
N ILE A 128 -1.94 6.04 14.29
CA ILE A 128 -1.14 5.79 13.10
C ILE A 128 -0.25 7.00 12.83
N THR A 129 1.06 6.76 12.71
CA THR A 129 2.03 7.79 12.37
C THR A 129 1.94 8.10 10.88
N VAL A 130 1.55 9.35 10.54
CA VAL A 130 1.31 9.80 9.15
C VAL A 130 2.36 10.83 8.75
N ASN A 131 3.63 10.44 8.75
CA ASN A 131 4.76 11.35 8.45
C ASN A 131 5.68 10.81 7.34
N GLY A 132 5.25 9.79 6.61
CA GLY A 132 6.08 9.16 5.60
C GLY A 132 7.13 8.18 6.14
N THR A 133 7.19 7.95 7.46
CA THR A 133 8.09 6.96 8.05
C THR A 133 7.53 5.55 7.87
N ALA A 134 8.40 4.60 7.56
CA ALA A 134 8.02 3.20 7.42
C ALA A 134 7.67 2.59 8.79
N ILE A 135 6.49 1.96 8.85
CA ILE A 135 5.99 1.24 10.02
C ILE A 135 6.15 -0.25 9.77
N THR A 136 6.95 -0.90 10.61
CA THR A 136 7.10 -2.35 10.59
C THR A 136 6.01 -2.97 11.47
N PRO A 137 5.23 -3.93 10.94
CA PRO A 137 4.25 -4.66 11.71
C PRO A 137 4.86 -5.42 12.88
N THR A 138 4.15 -5.47 13.99
CA THR A 138 4.55 -6.27 15.16
C THR A 138 4.30 -7.76 14.90
N ASN A 139 3.19 -8.08 14.22
CA ASN A 139 2.81 -9.44 13.86
C ASN A 139 3.02 -9.66 12.36
N LYS A 140 3.54 -10.83 12.00
CA LYS A 140 3.69 -11.22 10.60
C LYS A 140 2.39 -11.85 10.10
N PRO A 141 1.97 -11.61 8.86
CA PRO A 141 0.84 -12.31 8.30
C PRO A 141 1.16 -13.81 8.15
N THR A 142 0.18 -14.64 8.48
CA THR A 142 0.26 -16.09 8.32
C THR A 142 -0.37 -16.60 7.03
N ALA A 143 -1.03 -15.71 6.29
CA ALA A 143 -1.69 -15.98 5.02
C ALA A 143 -1.17 -15.04 3.91
N ALA A 144 -1.26 -15.50 2.67
CA ALA A 144 -0.92 -14.69 1.50
C ALA A 144 -1.91 -13.53 1.29
N SER A 145 -3.16 -13.68 1.74
CA SER A 145 -4.16 -12.62 1.70
C SER A 145 -4.59 -12.27 3.12
N PHE A 146 -4.58 -10.99 3.44
CA PHE A 146 -4.98 -10.46 4.76
C PHE A 146 -5.50 -9.03 4.64
N THR A 147 -6.19 -8.57 5.68
CA THR A 147 -6.75 -7.22 5.74
C THR A 147 -6.27 -6.51 6.99
N ILE A 148 -5.92 -5.25 6.85
CA ILE A 148 -5.53 -4.37 7.95
C ILE A 148 -6.65 -3.35 8.15
N PRO A 149 -7.42 -3.45 9.25
CA PRO A 149 -8.46 -2.46 9.56
C PRO A 149 -7.83 -1.20 10.16
N ILE A 150 -8.28 -0.05 9.64
CA ILE A 150 -7.89 1.28 10.13
C ILE A 150 -9.16 1.98 10.61
N LYS A 151 -9.20 2.36 11.86
CA LYS A 151 -10.26 3.20 12.43
C LYS A 151 -10.04 4.65 12.00
N VAL A 152 -11.06 5.24 11.42
CA VAL A 152 -11.08 6.65 11.01
C VAL A 152 -12.19 7.35 11.77
N LYS A 153 -11.88 8.45 12.45
CA LYS A 153 -12.86 9.24 13.23
C LYS A 153 -12.71 10.72 12.88
N PRO A 154 -13.81 11.43 12.54
CA PRO A 154 -13.77 12.88 12.40
C PRO A 154 -13.60 13.53 13.78
N VAL A 155 -12.73 14.53 13.84
CA VAL A 155 -12.40 15.27 15.05
C VAL A 155 -12.39 16.78 14.81
N ALA A 156 -12.83 17.57 15.80
CA ALA A 156 -12.68 19.00 15.78
C ALA A 156 -11.21 19.38 16.03
N LEU A 157 -10.67 20.29 15.23
CA LEU A 157 -9.31 20.79 15.36
C LEU A 157 -9.21 22.10 16.15
N GLY A 158 -10.36 22.64 16.58
CA GLY A 158 -10.45 23.89 17.33
C GLY A 158 -11.81 24.03 18.01
N GLU A 159 -12.02 25.19 18.64
CA GLU A 159 -13.24 25.50 19.38
C GLU A 159 -14.48 25.65 18.47
N VAL A 160 -14.27 26.05 17.23
CA VAL A 160 -15.33 26.26 16.24
C VAL A 160 -15.18 25.25 15.12
N VAL A 161 -16.27 24.57 14.77
CA VAL A 161 -16.38 23.71 13.59
C VAL A 161 -17.17 24.46 12.53
N SER A 162 -16.52 24.85 11.45
CA SER A 162 -17.16 25.57 10.33
C SER A 162 -17.86 24.59 9.40
N PRO A 163 -19.04 24.94 8.84
CA PRO A 163 -19.67 24.18 7.79
C PRO A 163 -18.80 24.12 6.52
N GLY A 164 -18.88 23.00 5.79
CA GLY A 164 -18.17 22.81 4.52
C GLY A 164 -17.71 21.38 4.32
N ALA A 165 -17.15 21.11 3.16
CA ALA A 165 -16.66 19.78 2.79
C ALA A 165 -15.30 19.49 3.42
N ALA A 166 -15.27 18.58 4.37
CA ALA A 166 -14.05 18.14 5.08
C ALA A 166 -13.41 16.91 4.38
N ASN A 167 -12.97 17.08 3.15
CA ASN A 167 -12.36 16.00 2.38
C ASN A 167 -10.84 16.01 2.52
N THR A 168 -10.22 14.82 2.45
CA THR A 168 -8.76 14.65 2.37
C THR A 168 -8.46 13.32 1.68
N ALA A 169 -7.20 13.13 1.28
CA ALA A 169 -6.71 11.85 0.79
C ALA A 169 -5.57 11.34 1.68
N LEU A 170 -5.59 10.03 1.95
CA LEU A 170 -4.54 9.31 2.64
C LEU A 170 -3.82 8.41 1.63
N ASN A 171 -2.52 8.64 1.45
CA ASN A 171 -1.69 7.78 0.62
C ASN A 171 -1.04 6.71 1.49
N ILE A 172 -1.22 5.45 1.11
CA ILE A 172 -0.65 4.29 1.80
C ILE A 172 0.32 3.62 0.84
N LYS A 173 1.60 3.59 1.20
CA LYS A 173 2.62 2.85 0.47
C LYS A 173 2.93 1.56 1.22
N LEU A 174 2.83 0.45 0.51
CA LEU A 174 3.21 -0.87 0.98
C LEU A 174 4.53 -1.26 0.32
N THR A 175 5.49 -1.71 1.11
CA THR A 175 6.80 -2.17 0.62
C THR A 175 7.04 -3.57 1.18
N PHE A 176 7.35 -4.52 0.32
CA PHE A 176 7.71 -5.90 0.66
C PHE A 176 9.23 -6.08 0.64
N ASN A 177 9.75 -6.88 1.58
CA ASN A 177 11.17 -7.19 1.75
C ASN A 177 11.39 -8.71 1.76
#